data_68703e8b088ba6614f58dd4381973e73
#
_entry.id   68703e8b088ba6614f58dd4381973e73
#
_cell.length_a   1.000
_cell.length_b   1.000
_cell.length_c   1.000
_cell.angle_alpha   90.00
_cell.angle_beta   90.00
_cell.angle_gamma   90.00
#
_symmetry.space_group_name_H-M   'P 1'
#
loop_
_entity.id
_entity.type
_entity.pdbx_description
1 polymer ?
#
loop_
_entity_poly.entity_id
_entity_poly.type
_entity_poly.pdbx_seq_one_letter_code
_entity_poly.pdbx_strand_id
1 'polypeptide(L)'
;LLSIQSLLDNDPLLNEPGFNKKNKHQLSIINNYNDVIFFENINSLLVKNYLDIPQNFGIFKDVIYKNFNDNYMNIYNNIQKYKDIETKKITISIYGINYIIRYEELMSIFKNFCNKVNITL
;
A
#
# COMPACT_ATOMS: atom_id res chain seq x y z
N LEU A 1 -9.16 9.04 19.39
CA LEU A 1 -8.47 9.33 18.12
C LEU A 1 -6.95 9.20 18.26
N LEU A 2 -6.31 9.87 19.23
CA LEU A 2 -4.86 9.77 19.46
C LEU A 2 -4.42 8.33 19.79
N SER A 3 -5.22 7.58 20.54
CA SER A 3 -4.95 6.17 20.86
C SER A 3 -4.99 5.28 19.61
N ILE A 4 -5.87 5.57 18.65
CA ILE A 4 -5.94 4.84 17.39
C ILE A 4 -4.74 5.21 16.51
N GLN A 5 -4.37 6.49 16.45
CA GLN A 5 -3.19 6.94 15.69
C GLN A 5 -1.89 6.30 16.18
N SER A 6 -1.75 6.06 17.49
CA SER A 6 -0.56 5.40 18.04
C SER A 6 -0.42 3.93 17.62
N LEU A 7 -1.47 3.31 17.10
CA LEU A 7 -1.44 1.96 16.54
C LEU A 7 -1.10 1.94 15.04
N LEU A 8 -1.12 3.10 14.37
CA LEU A 8 -0.82 3.25 12.95
C LEU A 8 0.68 3.53 12.79
N ASP A 9 1.49 2.51 12.91
CA ASP A 9 2.93 2.57 12.74
C ASP A 9 3.41 1.75 11.53
N ASN A 10 4.73 1.73 11.32
CA ASN A 10 5.34 1.02 10.19
C ASN A 10 5.28 -0.52 10.34
N ASP A 11 5.02 -1.02 11.53
CA ASP A 11 4.99 -2.44 11.84
C ASP A 11 3.75 -2.79 12.67
N PRO A 12 2.55 -2.68 12.11
CA PRO A 12 1.29 -2.80 12.85
C PRO A 12 1.12 -4.14 13.58
N LEU A 13 1.70 -5.23 13.09
CA LEU A 13 1.69 -6.52 13.78
C LEU A 13 2.41 -6.53 15.13
N LEU A 14 3.31 -5.57 15.38
CA LEU A 14 3.96 -5.47 16.70
C LEU A 14 3.01 -5.01 17.80
N ASN A 15 1.87 -4.46 17.45
CA ASN A 15 0.81 -4.10 18.38
C ASN A 15 -0.05 -5.31 18.78
N GLU A 16 0.09 -6.44 18.07
CA GLU A 16 -0.59 -7.69 18.39
C GLU A 16 0.19 -8.49 19.45
N PRO A 17 -0.50 -9.05 20.44
CA PRO A 17 0.15 -9.90 21.44
C PRO A 17 0.88 -11.08 20.79
N GLY A 18 2.11 -11.33 21.23
CA GLY A 18 2.91 -12.47 20.79
C GLY A 18 3.85 -12.18 19.60
N PHE A 19 3.78 -11.01 18.96
CA PHE A 19 4.74 -10.63 17.91
C PHE A 19 5.97 -9.92 18.49
N ASN A 20 7.17 -10.31 18.00
CA ASN A 20 8.44 -9.76 18.45
C ASN A 20 9.49 -9.81 17.32
N LYS A 21 10.16 -8.70 17.05
CA LYS A 21 11.24 -8.60 16.03
C LYS A 21 12.46 -9.49 16.32
N LYS A 22 12.67 -9.89 17.55
CA LYS A 22 13.82 -10.76 17.93
C LYS A 22 13.68 -12.19 17.41
N ASN A 23 12.47 -12.63 17.11
CA ASN A 23 12.20 -13.94 16.54
C ASN A 23 12.23 -13.87 15.00
N LYS A 24 13.20 -14.54 14.36
CA LYS A 24 13.36 -14.52 12.90
C LYS A 24 12.12 -14.98 12.12
N HIS A 25 11.39 -15.98 12.66
CA HIS A 25 10.16 -16.46 12.02
C HIS A 25 9.06 -15.39 12.07
N GLN A 26 8.88 -14.75 13.22
CA GLN A 26 7.92 -13.65 13.38
C GLN A 26 8.31 -12.44 12.55
N LEU A 27 9.60 -12.12 12.44
CA LEU A 27 10.06 -11.04 11.57
C LEU A 27 9.68 -11.28 10.12
N SER A 28 9.78 -12.51 9.62
CA SER A 28 9.33 -12.87 8.27
C SER A 28 7.83 -12.65 8.08
N ILE A 29 7.01 -13.00 9.07
CA ILE A 29 5.55 -12.75 9.05
C ILE A 29 5.26 -11.25 9.06
N ILE A 30 5.95 -10.49 9.90
CA ILE A 30 5.81 -9.02 9.99
C ILE A 30 6.13 -8.38 8.62
N ASN A 31 7.25 -8.73 8.01
CA ASN A 31 7.65 -8.20 6.72
C ASN A 31 6.64 -8.55 5.61
N ASN A 32 6.20 -9.81 5.57
CA ASN A 32 5.19 -10.25 4.61
C ASN A 32 3.86 -9.51 4.79
N TYR A 33 3.44 -9.29 6.03
CA TYR A 33 2.24 -8.51 6.32
C TYR A 33 2.38 -7.06 5.87
N ASN A 34 3.52 -6.43 6.15
CA ASN A 34 3.80 -5.07 5.73
C ASN A 34 3.80 -4.93 4.19
N ASP A 35 4.36 -5.92 3.47
CA ASP A 35 4.30 -5.94 2.00
C ASP A 35 2.84 -5.99 1.51
N VAL A 36 2.01 -6.88 2.08
CA VAL A 36 0.58 -6.98 1.70
C VAL A 36 -0.12 -5.66 1.95
N ILE A 37 0.02 -5.08 3.15
CA ILE A 37 -0.61 -3.80 3.50
C ILE A 37 -0.14 -2.68 2.58
N PHE A 38 1.15 -2.61 2.28
CA PHE A 38 1.69 -1.61 1.37
C PHE A 38 1.06 -1.70 -0.03
N PHE A 39 1.04 -2.90 -0.62
CA PHE A 39 0.49 -3.10 -1.97
C PHE A 39 -1.02 -2.89 -2.01
N GLU A 40 -1.77 -3.38 -1.01
CA GLU A 40 -3.21 -3.15 -0.92
C GLU A 40 -3.57 -1.69 -0.71
N ASN A 41 -2.81 -0.97 0.10
CA ASN A 41 -3.03 0.46 0.30
C ASN A 41 -2.83 1.24 -1.00
N ILE A 42 -1.76 0.98 -1.74
CA ILE A 42 -1.51 1.66 -3.02
C ILE A 42 -2.57 1.26 -4.04
N ASN A 43 -2.86 -0.03 -4.18
CA ASN A 43 -3.87 -0.52 -5.11
C ASN A 43 -5.24 0.07 -4.79
N SER A 44 -5.66 0.02 -3.54
CA SER A 44 -6.93 0.60 -3.10
C SER A 44 -6.98 2.11 -3.28
N LEU A 45 -5.87 2.81 -2.95
CA LEU A 45 -5.76 4.24 -3.14
C LEU A 45 -5.90 4.63 -4.61
N LEU A 46 -5.13 3.98 -5.50
CA LEU A 46 -5.09 4.31 -6.92
C LEU A 46 -6.36 3.86 -7.65
N VAL A 47 -6.82 2.64 -7.41
CA VAL A 47 -7.95 2.07 -8.15
C VAL A 47 -9.28 2.57 -7.61
N LYS A 48 -9.50 2.49 -6.30
CA LYS A 48 -10.82 2.78 -5.71
C LYS A 48 -11.06 4.27 -5.44
N ASN A 49 -10.01 4.99 -5.03
CA ASN A 49 -10.19 6.38 -4.59
C ASN A 49 -9.87 7.41 -5.68
N TYR A 50 -9.06 7.05 -6.67
CA TYR A 50 -8.65 8.03 -7.68
C TYR A 50 -9.22 7.77 -9.07
N LEU A 51 -9.34 6.52 -9.48
CA LEU A 51 -9.94 6.19 -10.77
C LEU A 51 -11.46 6.27 -10.73
N ASP A 52 -12.05 5.93 -9.60
CA ASP A 52 -13.51 5.85 -9.43
C ASP A 52 -13.93 6.44 -8.08
N ILE A 53 -13.75 7.76 -7.92
CA ILE A 53 -14.23 8.47 -6.72
C ILE A 53 -15.76 8.36 -6.69
N PRO A 54 -16.35 7.69 -5.69
CA PRO A 54 -17.80 7.62 -5.59
C PRO A 54 -18.43 9.02 -5.57
N GLN A 55 -19.57 9.17 -6.20
CA GLN A 55 -20.22 10.48 -6.41
C GLN A 55 -20.40 11.28 -5.12
N ASN A 56 -20.70 10.59 -4.01
CA ASN A 56 -20.86 11.20 -2.67
C ASN A 56 -19.54 11.78 -2.11
N PHE A 57 -18.38 11.35 -2.63
CA PHE A 57 -17.05 11.82 -2.22
C PHE A 57 -16.42 12.78 -3.21
N GLY A 58 -17.15 13.18 -4.26
CA GLY A 58 -16.65 14.11 -5.27
C GLY A 58 -16.16 15.45 -4.71
N ILE A 59 -16.71 15.90 -3.59
CA ILE A 59 -16.28 17.10 -2.86
C ILE A 59 -14.81 17.02 -2.39
N PHE A 60 -14.27 15.81 -2.18
CA PHE A 60 -12.89 15.60 -1.73
C PHE A 60 -11.90 15.42 -2.90
N LYS A 61 -12.36 15.43 -4.14
CA LYS A 61 -11.56 15.15 -5.33
C LYS A 61 -10.29 16.01 -5.40
N ASP A 62 -10.42 17.31 -5.18
CA ASP A 62 -9.29 18.25 -5.28
C ASP A 62 -8.26 18.01 -4.17
N VAL A 63 -8.72 17.72 -2.96
CA VAL A 63 -7.85 17.38 -1.82
C VAL A 63 -7.10 16.08 -2.10
N ILE A 64 -7.80 15.07 -2.62
CA ILE A 64 -7.24 13.78 -2.99
C ILE A 64 -6.17 13.96 -4.08
N TYR A 65 -6.48 14.69 -5.16
CA TYR A 65 -5.55 14.93 -6.26
C TYR A 65 -4.34 15.75 -5.83
N LYS A 66 -4.54 16.78 -5.01
CA LYS A 66 -3.45 17.55 -4.42
C LYS A 66 -2.54 16.66 -3.59
N ASN A 67 -3.09 15.85 -2.70
CA ASN A 67 -2.31 14.93 -1.87
C ASN A 67 -1.48 13.94 -2.73
N PHE A 68 -2.08 13.41 -3.79
CA PHE A 68 -1.33 12.56 -4.72
C PHE A 68 -0.19 13.33 -5.39
N ASN A 69 -0.47 14.53 -5.91
CA ASN A 69 0.53 15.35 -6.59
C ASN A 69 1.71 15.70 -5.67
N ASP A 70 1.44 15.93 -4.39
CA ASP A 70 2.48 16.21 -3.40
C ASP A 70 3.32 14.96 -3.04
N ASN A 71 2.80 13.74 -3.27
CA ASN A 71 3.39 12.48 -2.81
C ASN A 71 3.72 11.45 -3.90
N TYR A 72 3.42 11.71 -5.18
CA TYR A 72 3.55 10.68 -6.22
C TYR A 72 4.97 10.13 -6.38
N MET A 73 6.01 10.96 -6.20
CA MET A 73 7.40 10.50 -6.26
C MET A 73 7.74 9.54 -5.11
N ASN A 74 7.20 9.76 -3.92
CA ASN A 74 7.37 8.84 -2.79
C ASN A 74 6.69 7.50 -3.07
N ILE A 75 5.48 7.54 -3.64
CA ILE A 75 4.74 6.34 -4.04
C ILE A 75 5.54 5.59 -5.12
N TYR A 76 5.99 6.28 -6.17
CA TYR A 76 6.82 5.73 -7.23
C TYR A 76 8.07 5.03 -6.69
N ASN A 77 8.85 5.74 -5.87
CA ASN A 77 10.09 5.20 -5.29
C ASN A 77 9.84 3.97 -4.41
N ASN A 78 8.72 3.95 -3.70
CA ASN A 78 8.34 2.80 -2.89
C ASN A 78 7.91 1.60 -3.75
N ILE A 79 7.18 1.81 -4.83
CA ILE A 79 6.86 0.74 -5.78
C ILE A 79 8.13 0.19 -6.43
N GLN A 80 9.08 1.06 -6.81
CA GLN A 80 10.34 0.68 -7.45
C GLN A 80 11.23 -0.25 -6.59
N LYS A 81 11.08 -0.27 -5.28
CA LYS A 81 11.79 -1.22 -4.41
C LYS A 81 11.48 -2.69 -4.74
N TYR A 82 10.37 -2.94 -5.40
CA TYR A 82 9.89 -4.28 -5.76
C TYR A 82 10.11 -4.64 -7.23
N LYS A 83 10.80 -3.78 -8.01
CA LYS A 83 10.97 -3.95 -9.47
C LYS A 83 11.63 -5.28 -9.89
N ASP A 84 12.50 -5.84 -9.03
CA ASP A 84 13.19 -7.09 -9.30
C ASP A 84 12.38 -8.32 -8.86
N ILE A 85 11.15 -8.11 -8.37
CA ILE A 85 10.25 -9.14 -7.94
C ILE A 85 9.10 -9.24 -8.95
N GLU A 86 9.18 -10.19 -9.88
CA GLU A 86 8.11 -10.40 -10.88
C GLU A 86 6.77 -10.74 -10.21
N THR A 87 6.81 -11.72 -9.32
CA THR A 87 5.63 -12.19 -8.57
C THR A 87 6.04 -12.74 -7.22
N LYS A 88 5.49 -12.22 -6.15
CA LYS A 88 5.68 -12.74 -4.79
C LYS A 88 4.37 -13.27 -4.24
N LYS A 89 4.33 -14.57 -3.92
CA LYS A 89 3.22 -15.18 -3.19
C LYS A 89 3.47 -15.07 -1.70
N ILE A 90 2.49 -14.56 -0.98
CA ILE A 90 2.53 -14.39 0.47
C ILE A 90 1.37 -15.15 1.08
N THR A 91 1.68 -16.00 2.07
CA THR A 91 0.68 -16.66 2.91
C THR A 91 0.92 -16.29 4.37
N ILE A 92 -0.10 -15.77 5.04
CA ILE A 92 -0.09 -15.46 6.46
C ILE A 92 -1.22 -16.26 7.11
N SER A 93 -0.88 -17.49 7.49
CA SER A 93 -1.87 -18.49 7.92
C SER A 93 -2.69 -18.05 9.14
N ILE A 94 -2.09 -17.31 10.07
CA ILE A 94 -2.75 -16.81 11.27
C ILE A 94 -3.95 -15.89 10.97
N TYR A 95 -3.95 -15.24 9.81
CA TYR A 95 -5.05 -14.36 9.36
C TYR A 95 -5.78 -14.90 8.13
N GLY A 96 -5.43 -16.10 7.66
CA GLY A 96 -6.00 -16.65 6.42
C GLY A 96 -5.69 -15.84 5.17
N ILE A 97 -4.64 -15.02 5.19
CA ILE A 97 -4.26 -14.17 4.05
C ILE A 97 -3.47 -14.99 3.05
N ASN A 98 -3.96 -15.01 1.79
CA ASN A 98 -3.23 -15.49 0.63
C ASN A 98 -3.19 -14.35 -0.38
N TYR A 99 -2.01 -13.81 -0.64
CA TYR A 99 -1.83 -12.62 -1.46
C TYR A 99 -0.75 -12.84 -2.53
N ILE A 100 -0.96 -12.22 -3.69
CA ILE A 100 0.02 -12.26 -4.78
C ILE A 100 0.38 -10.83 -5.13
N ILE A 101 1.62 -10.46 -4.84
CA ILE A 101 2.20 -9.19 -5.27
C ILE A 101 2.56 -9.31 -6.76
N ARG A 102 2.05 -8.39 -7.58
CA ARG A 102 2.35 -8.25 -9.00
C ARG A 102 2.85 -6.83 -9.26
N TYR A 103 4.17 -6.69 -9.31
CA TYR A 103 4.81 -5.39 -9.48
C TYR A 103 4.35 -4.67 -10.76
N GLU A 104 4.38 -5.37 -11.91
CA GLU A 104 4.05 -4.78 -13.21
C GLU A 104 2.60 -4.29 -13.26
N GLU A 105 1.68 -5.03 -12.66
CA GLU A 105 0.27 -4.64 -12.59
C GLU A 105 0.12 -3.34 -11.78
N LEU A 106 0.73 -3.27 -10.59
CA LEU A 106 0.68 -2.08 -9.74
C LEU A 106 1.34 -0.88 -10.41
N MET A 107 2.49 -1.07 -11.07
CA MET A 107 3.19 -0.01 -11.79
C MET A 107 2.37 0.49 -12.97
N SER A 108 1.69 -0.39 -13.70
CA SER A 108 0.78 -0.01 -14.79
C SER A 108 -0.38 0.85 -14.28
N ILE A 109 -1.01 0.45 -13.18
CA ILE A 109 -2.08 1.23 -12.53
C ILE A 109 -1.56 2.61 -12.12
N PHE A 110 -0.39 2.67 -11.51
CA PHE A 110 0.23 3.93 -11.10
C PHE A 110 0.49 4.87 -12.28
N LYS A 111 1.11 4.36 -13.36
CA LYS A 111 1.36 5.15 -14.58
C LYS A 111 0.06 5.66 -15.22
N ASN A 112 -0.95 4.80 -15.31
CA ASN A 112 -2.25 5.20 -15.84
C ASN A 112 -2.87 6.34 -15.02
N PHE A 113 -2.71 6.29 -13.70
CA PHE A 113 -3.18 7.35 -12.84
C PHE A 113 -2.38 8.64 -13.03
N CYS A 114 -1.05 8.59 -13.10
CA CYS A 114 -0.21 9.76 -13.40
C CYS A 114 -0.64 10.43 -14.70
N ASN A 115 -0.87 9.65 -15.76
CA ASN A 115 -1.36 10.17 -17.04
C ASN A 115 -2.73 10.87 -16.89
N LYS A 116 -3.64 10.29 -16.12
CA LYS A 116 -4.98 10.86 -15.86
C LYS A 116 -4.92 12.21 -15.18
N VAL A 117 -3.93 12.43 -14.30
CA VAL A 117 -3.74 13.70 -13.56
C VAL A 117 -2.67 14.60 -14.17
N ASN A 118 -2.21 14.31 -15.39
CA ASN A 118 -1.20 15.07 -16.15
C ASN A 118 0.16 15.18 -15.44
N ILE A 119 0.58 14.15 -14.74
CA ILE A 119 1.92 14.03 -14.16
C ILE A 119 2.81 13.25 -15.13
N THR A 120 3.92 13.86 -15.53
CA THR A 120 4.98 13.19 -16.30
C THR A 120 5.99 12.55 -15.36
N LEU A 121 6.26 11.25 -15.54
CA LEU A 121 7.23 10.46 -14.78
C LEU A 121 8.60 10.48 -15.46
#